data_be053d5c3496585b3c08b5723566dd44
#
_entry.id   be053d5c3496585b3c08b5723566dd44
#
_cell.length_a   1.000
_cell.length_b   1.000
_cell.length_c   1.000
_cell.angle_alpha   90.00
_cell.angle_beta   90.00
_cell.angle_gamma   90.00
#
_symmetry.space_group_name_H-M   'P 1'
#
loop_
_entity.id
_entity.type
_entity.pdbx_description
1 polymer ?
#
loop_
_entity_poly.entity_id
_entity_poly.type
_entity_poly.pdbx_seq_one_letter_code
_entity_poly.pdbx_strand_id
1 'polypeptide(L)'
;MKGIVTLLLLLVCSAFNSTDTVLTRFNAPAGYQQVKVAPGSFGEYLQNLPLKPAGAHALTYKGAIAATDVFTAAVVDMSVGNEDLQQCADAVMRLRGEYLYHQKRFSEIAFHFESGFKCDYIHYADGYRYHNDRWLFKAKKDYSYPTFMRYMNLVFAYAGTLSLDKELHKVKNSDELQTGDIFIKGGSPGHCFIVMDVVENSQHQKLFLLAQSFMPAQNIQILQYRSPWFSMELKSGIWYGELIDKAYLKRFED
;
A
#
# COMPACT_ATOMS: atom_id res chain seq x y z
N MET A 1 -33.48 12.33 -61.52
CA MET A 1 -33.08 11.29 -60.55
C MET A 1 -32.22 11.96 -59.50
N LYS A 2 -32.74 12.21 -58.29
CA LYS A 2 -31.99 12.83 -57.17
C LYS A 2 -31.57 11.73 -56.24
N GLY A 3 -30.25 11.45 -56.15
CA GLY A 3 -29.68 10.46 -55.23
C GLY A 3 -29.62 11.01 -53.80
N ILE A 4 -30.24 10.31 -52.86
CA ILE A 4 -30.18 10.57 -51.43
C ILE A 4 -28.92 9.91 -50.92
N VAL A 5 -27.95 10.68 -50.44
CA VAL A 5 -26.76 10.18 -49.71
C VAL A 5 -27.12 10.08 -48.24
N THR A 6 -27.33 8.85 -47.78
CA THR A 6 -27.57 8.59 -46.36
C THR A 6 -26.22 8.57 -45.63
N LEU A 7 -25.96 9.59 -44.81
CA LEU A 7 -24.76 9.69 -43.95
C LEU A 7 -24.98 8.82 -42.73
N LEU A 8 -24.28 7.69 -42.68
CA LEU A 8 -24.28 6.78 -41.52
C LEU A 8 -23.34 7.37 -40.44
N LEU A 9 -23.90 7.97 -39.38
CA LEU A 9 -23.14 8.42 -38.21
C LEU A 9 -22.76 7.19 -37.37
N LEU A 10 -21.51 6.75 -37.47
CA LEU A 10 -20.93 5.77 -36.52
C LEU A 10 -20.72 6.45 -35.19
N LEU A 11 -21.60 6.20 -34.20
CA LEU A 11 -21.36 6.49 -32.80
C LEU A 11 -20.26 5.57 -32.31
N VAL A 12 -19.03 6.08 -32.23
CA VAL A 12 -17.94 5.43 -31.47
C VAL A 12 -18.25 5.64 -30.00
N CYS A 13 -18.87 4.66 -29.36
CA CYS A 13 -19.01 4.59 -27.94
C CYS A 13 -17.60 4.34 -27.35
N SER A 14 -16.89 5.39 -26.96
CA SER A 14 -15.68 5.28 -26.15
C SER A 14 -16.11 4.72 -24.80
N ALA A 15 -15.95 3.43 -24.59
CA ALA A 15 -16.03 2.84 -23.27
C ALA A 15 -14.92 3.47 -22.43
N PHE A 16 -15.25 4.43 -21.58
CA PHE A 16 -14.39 4.85 -20.50
C PHE A 16 -14.24 3.62 -19.60
N ASN A 17 -13.15 2.87 -19.76
CA ASN A 17 -12.74 1.92 -18.74
C ASN A 17 -12.38 2.74 -17.49
N SER A 18 -13.34 2.92 -16.58
CA SER A 18 -13.03 3.43 -15.26
C SER A 18 -12.03 2.45 -14.64
N THR A 19 -10.85 2.95 -14.31
CA THR A 19 -9.85 2.13 -13.65
C THR A 19 -10.48 1.59 -12.36
N ASP A 20 -10.48 0.27 -12.20
CA ASP A 20 -11.01 -0.40 -11.03
C ASP A 20 -10.01 -0.18 -9.88
N THR A 21 -10.42 0.53 -8.85
CA THR A 21 -9.59 0.95 -7.71
C THR A 21 -10.09 0.33 -6.41
N VAL A 22 -9.33 0.51 -5.33
CA VAL A 22 -9.76 0.08 -3.99
C VAL A 22 -11.15 0.67 -3.68
N LEU A 23 -11.33 1.97 -3.84
CA LEU A 23 -12.58 2.67 -3.55
C LEU A 23 -13.77 2.18 -4.42
N THR A 24 -13.52 1.91 -5.69
CA THR A 24 -14.62 1.55 -6.62
C THR A 24 -15.01 0.08 -6.56
N ARG A 25 -14.11 -0.81 -6.14
CA ARG A 25 -14.38 -2.25 -6.04
C ARG A 25 -15.09 -2.63 -4.74
N PHE A 26 -14.81 -1.95 -3.64
CA PHE A 26 -15.31 -2.32 -2.32
C PHE A 26 -16.36 -1.33 -1.81
N ASN A 27 -17.61 -1.56 -2.18
CA ASN A 27 -18.72 -0.75 -1.68
C ASN A 27 -18.87 -0.89 -0.17
N ALA A 28 -19.24 0.22 0.50
CA ALA A 28 -19.57 0.20 1.91
C ALA A 28 -20.72 -0.81 2.19
N PRO A 29 -20.63 -1.63 3.25
CA PRO A 29 -21.71 -2.51 3.66
C PRO A 29 -22.99 -1.73 4.01
N ALA A 30 -24.14 -2.40 3.96
CA ALA A 30 -25.42 -1.78 4.32
C ALA A 30 -25.35 -1.14 5.73
N GLY A 31 -25.79 0.11 5.83
CA GLY A 31 -25.77 0.89 7.09
C GLY A 31 -24.43 1.60 7.38
N TYR A 32 -23.41 1.40 6.56
CA TYR A 32 -22.12 2.09 6.66
C TYR A 32 -21.94 3.11 5.53
N GLN A 33 -21.18 4.14 5.81
CA GLN A 33 -20.81 5.17 4.82
C GLN A 33 -19.30 5.33 4.80
N GLN A 34 -18.79 5.74 3.64
CA GLN A 34 -17.37 6.01 3.42
C GLN A 34 -16.88 7.13 4.33
N VAL A 35 -15.80 6.90 5.07
CA VAL A 35 -15.11 7.96 5.80
C VAL A 35 -14.31 8.79 4.79
N LYS A 36 -14.60 10.09 4.76
CA LYS A 36 -13.92 11.01 3.80
C LYS A 36 -12.46 11.16 4.16
N VAL A 37 -11.60 11.04 3.17
CA VAL A 37 -10.18 11.37 3.26
C VAL A 37 -9.94 12.78 2.70
N ALA A 38 -8.89 13.44 3.18
CA ALA A 38 -8.52 14.77 2.66
C ALA A 38 -7.99 14.65 1.21
N PRO A 39 -8.36 15.56 0.30
CA PRO A 39 -7.81 15.59 -1.05
C PRO A 39 -6.27 15.70 -1.03
N GLY A 40 -5.60 14.94 -1.89
CA GLY A 40 -4.14 14.87 -1.97
C GLY A 40 -3.46 14.12 -0.82
N SER A 41 -4.23 13.56 0.13
CA SER A 41 -3.68 12.81 1.26
C SER A 41 -3.18 11.40 0.87
N PHE A 42 -2.41 10.79 1.77
CA PHE A 42 -2.01 9.39 1.63
C PHE A 42 -3.22 8.46 1.59
N GLY A 43 -4.27 8.77 2.37
CA GLY A 43 -5.53 8.01 2.34
C GLY A 43 -6.20 8.05 0.96
N GLU A 44 -6.29 9.22 0.32
CA GLU A 44 -6.85 9.32 -1.04
C GLU A 44 -6.00 8.55 -2.05
N TYR A 45 -4.67 8.60 -1.95
CA TYR A 45 -3.78 7.81 -2.79
C TYR A 45 -4.05 6.30 -2.65
N LEU A 46 -4.22 5.78 -1.43
CA LEU A 46 -4.50 4.37 -1.19
C LEU A 46 -5.87 3.94 -1.75
N GLN A 47 -6.90 4.74 -1.56
CA GLN A 47 -8.25 4.49 -2.10
C GLN A 47 -8.27 4.45 -3.64
N ASN A 48 -7.41 5.23 -4.29
CA ASN A 48 -7.32 5.32 -5.74
C ASN A 48 -6.29 4.35 -6.37
N LEU A 49 -5.65 3.48 -5.61
CA LEU A 49 -4.74 2.48 -6.15
C LEU A 49 -5.48 1.55 -7.14
N PRO A 50 -4.94 1.37 -8.35
CA PRO A 50 -5.52 0.47 -9.33
C PRO A 50 -5.42 -0.98 -8.84
N LEU A 51 -6.44 -1.77 -9.16
CA LEU A 51 -6.49 -3.18 -8.85
C LEU A 51 -6.37 -4.02 -10.12
N LYS A 52 -5.75 -5.19 -10.00
CA LYS A 52 -5.78 -6.20 -11.07
C LYS A 52 -7.22 -6.68 -11.30
N PRO A 53 -7.51 -7.28 -12.47
CA PRO A 53 -8.85 -7.82 -12.75
C PRO A 53 -9.38 -8.67 -11.60
N ALA A 54 -10.69 -8.64 -11.38
CA ALA A 54 -11.35 -9.43 -10.35
C ALA A 54 -10.98 -10.92 -10.48
N GLY A 55 -10.71 -11.58 -9.36
CA GLY A 55 -10.27 -12.98 -9.32
C GLY A 55 -8.76 -13.17 -9.57
N ALA A 56 -7.98 -12.11 -9.75
CA ALA A 56 -6.52 -12.23 -9.84
C ALA A 56 -5.93 -12.81 -8.56
N HIS A 57 -5.02 -13.78 -8.70
CA HIS A 57 -4.27 -14.35 -7.59
C HIS A 57 -3.13 -13.45 -7.13
N ALA A 58 -2.86 -13.43 -5.84
CA ALA A 58 -1.63 -12.88 -5.30
C ALA A 58 -0.46 -13.81 -5.68
N LEU A 59 0.51 -13.27 -6.43
CA LEU A 59 1.66 -14.02 -6.91
C LEU A 59 2.92 -13.59 -6.16
N THR A 60 3.79 -14.55 -5.88
CA THR A 60 5.15 -14.30 -5.40
C THR A 60 6.00 -13.63 -6.51
N TYR A 61 7.17 -13.09 -6.14
CA TYR A 61 8.14 -12.52 -7.08
C TYR A 61 8.61 -13.53 -8.16
N LYS A 62 8.45 -14.83 -7.94
CA LYS A 62 8.73 -15.90 -8.91
C LYS A 62 7.51 -16.28 -9.77
N GLY A 63 6.37 -15.62 -9.59
CA GLY A 63 5.15 -15.89 -10.34
C GLY A 63 4.32 -17.09 -9.83
N ALA A 64 4.70 -17.72 -8.73
CA ALA A 64 3.89 -18.77 -8.10
C ALA A 64 2.75 -18.14 -7.28
N ILE A 65 1.62 -18.84 -7.15
CA ILE A 65 0.53 -18.42 -6.27
C ILE A 65 1.06 -18.37 -4.83
N ALA A 66 0.83 -17.25 -4.15
CA ALA A 66 1.27 -17.02 -2.79
C ALA A 66 0.51 -17.91 -1.79
N ALA A 67 1.17 -18.37 -0.74
CA ALA A 67 0.52 -19.19 0.30
C ALA A 67 -0.62 -18.45 1.02
N THR A 68 -0.57 -17.10 1.04
CA THR A 68 -1.61 -16.24 1.62
C THR A 68 -2.76 -15.93 0.65
N ASP A 69 -2.72 -16.45 -0.59
CA ASP A 69 -3.71 -16.15 -1.62
C ASP A 69 -5.14 -16.54 -1.21
N VAL A 70 -5.29 -17.52 -0.34
CA VAL A 70 -6.57 -17.94 0.25
C VAL A 70 -7.30 -16.81 0.99
N PHE A 71 -6.58 -15.76 1.36
CA PHE A 71 -7.11 -14.55 2.01
C PHE A 71 -7.23 -13.37 1.04
N THR A 72 -7.03 -13.56 -0.26
CA THR A 72 -7.06 -12.45 -1.24
C THR A 72 -8.48 -12.10 -1.65
N ALA A 73 -8.90 -10.86 -1.42
CA ALA A 73 -10.09 -10.26 -2.00
C ALA A 73 -9.79 -9.57 -3.34
N ALA A 74 -8.63 -8.93 -3.43
CA ALA A 74 -8.12 -8.27 -4.64
C ALA A 74 -6.60 -8.12 -4.57
N VAL A 75 -5.99 -7.83 -5.70
CA VAL A 75 -4.54 -7.58 -5.83
C VAL A 75 -4.33 -6.17 -6.35
N VAL A 76 -3.48 -5.38 -5.68
CA VAL A 76 -3.07 -4.06 -6.15
C VAL A 76 -2.26 -4.22 -7.43
N ASP A 77 -2.57 -3.44 -8.46
CA ASP A 77 -1.86 -3.49 -9.75
C ASP A 77 -0.53 -2.73 -9.67
N MET A 78 0.37 -3.35 -8.91
CA MET A 78 1.74 -2.87 -8.68
C MET A 78 2.71 -4.05 -8.78
N SER A 79 3.81 -3.87 -9.51
CA SER A 79 4.82 -4.92 -9.65
C SER A 79 5.53 -5.16 -8.31
N VAL A 80 5.67 -6.43 -7.93
CA VAL A 80 6.49 -6.85 -6.79
C VAL A 80 7.99 -6.85 -7.09
N GLY A 81 8.36 -6.69 -8.37
CA GLY A 81 9.75 -6.85 -8.82
C GLY A 81 10.10 -8.33 -9.07
N ASN A 82 11.40 -8.60 -9.20
CA ASN A 82 11.96 -9.92 -9.53
C ASN A 82 12.89 -10.48 -8.43
N GLU A 83 12.93 -9.83 -7.28
CA GLU A 83 13.77 -10.20 -6.14
C GLU A 83 12.89 -10.47 -4.90
N ASP A 84 13.40 -11.30 -3.96
CA ASP A 84 12.71 -11.59 -2.70
C ASP A 84 12.94 -10.46 -1.68
N LEU A 85 12.46 -9.26 -2.01
CA LEU A 85 12.70 -8.06 -1.22
C LEU A 85 11.40 -7.46 -0.66
N GLN A 86 10.41 -7.15 -1.51
CA GLN A 86 9.18 -6.49 -1.08
C GLN A 86 8.29 -7.42 -0.25
N GLN A 87 8.58 -7.54 1.03
CA GLN A 87 7.80 -8.34 1.99
C GLN A 87 6.80 -7.48 2.78
N CYS A 88 6.40 -7.87 3.98
CA CYS A 88 5.30 -7.23 4.72
C CYS A 88 5.52 -5.71 4.99
N ALA A 89 6.61 -5.34 5.68
CA ALA A 89 6.91 -3.93 5.98
C ALA A 89 7.27 -3.15 4.72
N ASP A 90 7.93 -3.81 3.77
CA ASP A 90 8.38 -3.21 2.52
C ASP A 90 7.22 -2.74 1.65
N ALA A 91 6.10 -3.49 1.68
CA ALA A 91 4.88 -3.07 1.00
C ALA A 91 4.33 -1.75 1.57
N VAL A 92 4.33 -1.59 2.89
CA VAL A 92 3.90 -0.36 3.56
C VAL A 92 4.83 0.80 3.22
N MET A 93 6.15 0.59 3.33
CA MET A 93 7.16 1.58 2.95
C MET A 93 7.10 1.92 1.47
N ARG A 94 6.83 0.92 0.60
CA ARG A 94 6.63 1.12 -0.83
C ARG A 94 5.45 2.04 -1.10
N LEU A 95 4.29 1.78 -0.52
CA LEU A 95 3.08 2.59 -0.72
C LEU A 95 3.30 4.04 -0.25
N ARG A 96 3.94 4.24 0.91
CA ARG A 96 4.28 5.58 1.40
C ARG A 96 5.29 6.28 0.48
N GLY A 97 6.33 5.60 0.07
CA GLY A 97 7.35 6.13 -0.85
C GLY A 97 6.78 6.53 -2.21
N GLU A 98 5.93 5.69 -2.81
CA GLU A 98 5.24 5.98 -4.07
C GLU A 98 4.34 7.22 -3.97
N TYR A 99 3.54 7.31 -2.91
CA TYR A 99 2.72 8.49 -2.64
C TYR A 99 3.55 9.77 -2.63
N LEU A 100 4.62 9.81 -1.83
CA LEU A 100 5.50 10.97 -1.71
C LEU A 100 6.25 11.25 -3.03
N TYR A 101 6.65 10.21 -3.77
CA TYR A 101 7.32 10.35 -5.06
C TYR A 101 6.38 10.98 -6.10
N HIS A 102 5.13 10.53 -6.20
CA HIS A 102 4.13 11.10 -7.10
C HIS A 102 3.80 12.57 -6.76
N GLN A 103 3.80 12.91 -5.48
CA GLN A 103 3.63 14.28 -5.00
C GLN A 103 4.90 15.15 -5.18
N LYS A 104 6.02 14.57 -5.66
CA LYS A 104 7.34 15.22 -5.73
C LYS A 104 7.86 15.73 -4.38
N ARG A 105 7.37 15.17 -3.29
CA ARG A 105 7.80 15.44 -1.91
C ARG A 105 9.05 14.63 -1.58
N PHE A 106 10.07 14.72 -2.43
CA PHE A 106 11.27 13.88 -2.39
C PHE A 106 12.06 13.99 -1.09
N SER A 107 12.06 15.17 -0.44
CA SER A 107 12.75 15.39 0.84
C SER A 107 12.10 14.66 2.02
N GLU A 108 10.88 14.21 1.86
CA GLU A 108 10.14 13.50 2.90
C GLU A 108 10.24 11.97 2.74
N ILE A 109 10.80 11.51 1.61
CA ILE A 109 11.04 10.09 1.40
C ILE A 109 12.30 9.68 2.18
N ALA A 110 12.10 9.09 3.34
CA ALA A 110 13.16 8.56 4.17
C ALA A 110 12.64 7.40 5.03
N PHE A 111 13.48 6.38 5.23
CA PHE A 111 13.20 5.24 6.10
C PHE A 111 14.45 4.88 6.88
N HIS A 112 14.29 4.39 8.12
CA HIS A 112 15.43 3.95 8.92
C HIS A 112 15.71 2.46 8.67
N PHE A 113 16.99 2.14 8.53
CA PHE A 113 17.45 0.76 8.57
C PHE A 113 17.40 0.19 9.99
N GLU A 114 17.51 -1.11 10.12
CA GLU A 114 17.56 -1.73 11.46
C GLU A 114 18.77 -1.27 12.29
N SER A 115 19.85 -0.84 11.63
CA SER A 115 21.01 -0.19 12.27
C SER A 115 20.72 1.18 12.89
N GLY A 116 19.57 1.80 12.53
CA GLY A 116 19.23 3.17 12.87
C GLY A 116 19.69 4.22 11.83
N PHE A 117 20.35 3.80 10.76
CA PHE A 117 20.75 4.71 9.70
C PHE A 117 19.52 5.27 8.97
N LYS A 118 19.42 6.60 8.87
CA LYS A 118 18.38 7.27 8.09
C LYS A 118 18.75 7.24 6.61
N CYS A 119 18.08 6.41 5.85
CA CYS A 119 18.20 6.30 4.41
C CYS A 119 17.19 7.24 3.73
N ASP A 120 17.62 8.41 3.28
CA ASP A 120 16.79 9.37 2.59
C ASP A 120 17.00 9.34 1.06
N TYR A 121 15.94 9.61 0.32
CA TYR A 121 15.93 9.55 -1.13
C TYR A 121 16.76 10.67 -1.77
N ILE A 122 16.84 11.86 -1.15
CA ILE A 122 17.59 13.01 -1.70
C ILE A 122 19.08 12.63 -1.86
N HIS A 123 19.71 12.09 -0.82
CA HIS A 123 21.11 11.65 -0.95
C HIS A 123 21.25 10.60 -2.05
N TYR A 124 20.35 9.61 -2.11
CA TYR A 124 20.44 8.57 -3.12
C TYR A 124 20.30 9.14 -4.55
N ALA A 125 19.30 10.00 -4.77
CA ALA A 125 19.04 10.64 -6.07
C ALA A 125 20.13 11.65 -6.46
N ASP A 126 20.79 12.30 -5.51
CA ASP A 126 21.93 13.19 -5.74
C ASP A 126 23.24 12.42 -6.03
N GLY A 127 23.19 11.10 -6.07
CA GLY A 127 24.32 10.26 -6.52
C GLY A 127 25.10 9.61 -5.40
N TYR A 128 24.65 9.72 -4.16
CA TYR A 128 25.25 9.00 -3.04
C TYR A 128 24.76 7.55 -2.99
N ARG A 129 25.60 6.68 -2.42
CA ARG A 129 25.28 5.27 -2.19
C ARG A 129 25.62 4.90 -0.75
N TYR A 130 24.76 4.07 -0.16
CA TYR A 130 24.94 3.54 1.19
C TYR A 130 26.17 2.64 1.28
N HIS A 131 26.94 2.78 2.35
CA HIS A 131 28.04 1.89 2.69
C HIS A 131 28.35 2.00 4.18
N ASN A 132 28.07 0.96 4.96
CA ASN A 132 28.37 0.89 6.40
C ASN A 132 27.89 2.15 7.16
N ASP A 133 26.60 2.41 7.16
CA ASP A 133 25.92 3.52 7.82
C ASP A 133 26.45 4.92 7.46
N ARG A 134 26.87 5.08 6.21
CA ARG A 134 27.28 6.39 5.66
C ARG A 134 26.96 6.50 4.17
N TRP A 135 26.85 7.74 3.72
CA TRP A 135 26.69 8.07 2.31
C TRP A 135 28.06 8.30 1.63
N LEU A 136 28.27 7.67 0.48
CA LEU A 136 29.46 7.86 -0.37
C LEU A 136 29.02 8.32 -1.75
N PHE A 137 29.57 9.44 -2.25
CA PHE A 137 29.29 9.92 -3.61
C PHE A 137 29.86 8.94 -4.65
N LYS A 138 29.00 8.37 -5.53
CA LYS A 138 29.39 7.32 -6.50
C LYS A 138 28.69 7.41 -7.85
N ALA A 139 27.72 8.26 -8.05
CA ALA A 139 26.92 8.32 -9.26
C ALA A 139 26.53 9.75 -9.62
N LYS A 140 26.02 9.94 -10.81
CA LYS A 140 25.41 11.20 -11.22
C LYS A 140 24.04 11.35 -10.57
N LYS A 141 23.62 12.60 -10.42
CA LYS A 141 22.28 12.97 -9.95
C LYS A 141 21.20 12.44 -10.90
N ASP A 142 20.22 11.72 -10.34
CA ASP A 142 19.13 11.13 -11.10
C ASP A 142 17.89 10.94 -10.22
N TYR A 143 16.80 11.66 -10.51
CA TYR A 143 15.50 11.60 -9.82
C TYR A 143 14.46 10.78 -10.59
N SER A 144 14.88 10.00 -11.58
CA SER A 144 13.98 9.16 -12.36
C SER A 144 13.33 8.06 -11.52
N TYR A 145 12.17 7.59 -11.96
CA TYR A 145 11.47 6.48 -11.30
C TYR A 145 12.32 5.20 -11.19
N PRO A 146 13.13 4.78 -12.21
CA PRO A 146 14.05 3.67 -12.03
C PRO A 146 15.06 3.87 -10.89
N THR A 147 15.51 5.12 -10.67
CA THR A 147 16.42 5.43 -9.54
C THR A 147 15.67 5.38 -8.21
N PHE A 148 14.44 5.87 -8.15
CA PHE A 148 13.56 5.71 -6.98
C PHE A 148 13.35 4.22 -6.65
N MET A 149 13.11 3.36 -7.63
CA MET A 149 12.94 1.93 -7.39
C MET A 149 14.23 1.25 -6.89
N ARG A 150 15.39 1.66 -7.38
CA ARG A 150 16.69 1.17 -6.84
C ARG A 150 16.89 1.61 -5.38
N TYR A 151 16.46 2.82 -5.04
CA TYR A 151 16.45 3.29 -3.66
C TYR A 151 15.47 2.46 -2.81
N MET A 152 14.26 2.20 -3.26
CA MET A 152 13.30 1.35 -2.53
C MET A 152 13.85 -0.06 -2.31
N ASN A 153 14.51 -0.68 -3.30
CA ASN A 153 15.17 -1.98 -3.13
C ASN A 153 16.28 -1.94 -2.07
N LEU A 154 17.01 -0.82 -1.96
CA LEU A 154 17.97 -0.63 -0.88
C LEU A 154 17.26 -0.56 0.49
N VAL A 155 16.16 0.17 0.59
CA VAL A 155 15.35 0.22 1.80
C VAL A 155 14.86 -1.17 2.19
N PHE A 156 14.28 -1.94 1.27
CA PHE A 156 13.78 -3.30 1.52
C PHE A 156 14.88 -4.27 2.00
N ALA A 157 16.12 -4.05 1.57
CA ALA A 157 17.23 -4.92 1.97
C ALA A 157 17.73 -4.67 3.42
N TYR A 158 17.45 -3.48 4.00
CA TYR A 158 18.05 -3.07 5.28
C TYR A 158 17.04 -2.59 6.32
N ALA A 159 15.82 -2.28 5.93
CA ALA A 159 14.72 -1.95 6.83
C ALA A 159 13.80 -3.17 7.01
N GLY A 160 12.90 -3.11 7.99
CA GLY A 160 11.94 -4.17 8.25
C GLY A 160 10.87 -3.74 9.23
N THR A 161 10.10 -4.70 9.77
CA THR A 161 9.04 -4.39 10.74
C THR A 161 9.60 -3.74 12.01
N LEU A 162 10.83 -4.07 12.44
CA LEU A 162 11.42 -3.52 13.66
C LEU A 162 11.76 -2.04 13.51
N SER A 163 12.34 -1.63 12.38
CA SER A 163 12.67 -0.22 12.13
C SER A 163 11.40 0.59 11.85
N LEU A 164 10.49 0.06 11.02
CA LEU A 164 9.23 0.73 10.71
C LEU A 164 8.36 0.94 11.97
N ASP A 165 8.27 -0.07 12.84
CA ASP A 165 7.53 0.04 14.11
C ASP A 165 8.03 1.17 14.99
N LYS A 166 9.33 1.46 14.97
CA LYS A 166 9.95 2.56 15.74
C LYS A 166 9.70 3.94 15.11
N GLU A 167 9.56 4.01 13.79
CA GLU A 167 9.29 5.26 13.06
C GLU A 167 7.85 5.73 13.17
N LEU A 168 6.92 4.79 13.27
CA LEU A 168 5.49 5.08 13.29
C LEU A 168 5.03 5.55 14.66
N HIS A 169 4.14 6.54 14.67
CA HIS A 169 3.52 7.06 15.88
C HIS A 169 2.30 6.25 16.29
N LYS A 170 2.16 5.97 17.60
CA LYS A 170 1.02 5.25 18.13
C LYS A 170 -0.26 6.09 17.99
N VAL A 171 -1.32 5.51 17.43
CA VAL A 171 -2.66 6.07 17.46
C VAL A 171 -3.23 5.86 18.88
N LYS A 172 -3.52 6.95 19.58
CA LYS A 172 -3.91 6.92 21.00
C LYS A 172 -5.32 6.42 21.20
N ASN A 173 -6.25 6.82 20.34
CA ASN A 173 -7.64 6.43 20.37
C ASN A 173 -8.01 5.63 19.13
N SER A 174 -8.52 4.41 19.29
CA SER A 174 -8.98 3.55 18.20
C SER A 174 -10.11 4.16 17.37
N ASP A 175 -10.89 5.07 17.94
CA ASP A 175 -11.95 5.78 17.22
C ASP A 175 -11.39 6.72 16.14
N GLU A 176 -10.09 7.09 16.26
CA GLU A 176 -9.38 7.89 15.29
C GLU A 176 -8.82 7.06 14.12
N LEU A 177 -9.06 5.73 14.08
CA LEU A 177 -8.61 4.88 12.98
C LEU A 177 -9.04 5.48 11.63
N GLN A 178 -8.08 5.57 10.71
CA GLN A 178 -8.28 6.15 9.37
C GLN A 178 -7.51 5.37 8.29
N THR A 179 -7.86 5.64 7.04
CA THR A 179 -7.12 5.15 5.88
C THR A 179 -5.65 5.59 5.93
N GLY A 180 -4.72 4.64 5.75
CA GLY A 180 -3.28 4.86 5.88
C GLY A 180 -2.70 4.47 7.23
N ASP A 181 -3.53 4.13 8.22
CA ASP A 181 -3.06 3.55 9.49
C ASP A 181 -2.48 2.14 9.29
N ILE A 182 -1.63 1.73 10.22
CA ILE A 182 -0.88 0.49 10.12
C ILE A 182 -1.04 -0.29 11.43
N PHE A 183 -1.49 -1.54 11.33
CA PHE A 183 -1.35 -2.50 12.41
C PHE A 183 0.02 -3.15 12.28
N ILE A 184 0.92 -2.96 13.24
CA ILE A 184 2.29 -3.42 13.16
C ILE A 184 2.80 -3.99 14.48
N LYS A 185 3.54 -5.10 14.37
CA LYS A 185 4.38 -5.65 15.43
C LYS A 185 5.79 -5.78 14.88
N GLY A 186 6.71 -4.99 15.42
CA GLY A 186 8.13 -5.06 15.09
C GLY A 186 8.80 -6.31 15.63
N GLY A 187 9.84 -6.79 14.94
CA GLY A 187 10.68 -7.88 15.39
C GLY A 187 10.64 -9.13 14.53
N SER A 188 11.07 -10.27 15.11
CA SER A 188 11.08 -11.57 14.45
C SER A 188 10.49 -12.63 15.41
N PRO A 189 9.28 -13.19 15.12
CA PRO A 189 8.45 -12.86 13.98
C PRO A 189 7.78 -11.47 14.12
N GLY A 190 7.78 -10.70 13.04
CA GLY A 190 7.09 -9.43 12.91
C GLY A 190 6.16 -9.45 11.71
N HIS A 191 5.13 -8.61 11.72
CA HIS A 191 4.23 -8.44 10.59
C HIS A 191 3.51 -7.09 10.65
N CYS A 192 2.95 -6.65 9.53
CA CYS A 192 2.09 -5.48 9.49
C CYS A 192 1.01 -5.57 8.40
N PHE A 193 -0.08 -4.85 8.66
CA PHE A 193 -1.16 -4.57 7.70
C PHE A 193 -1.31 -3.06 7.55
N ILE A 194 -1.70 -2.61 6.37
CA ILE A 194 -2.09 -1.22 6.13
C ILE A 194 -3.60 -1.12 5.90
N VAL A 195 -4.23 -0.10 6.49
CA VAL A 195 -5.63 0.23 6.29
C VAL A 195 -5.79 0.94 4.95
N MET A 196 -6.51 0.31 4.02
CA MET A 196 -6.69 0.82 2.65
C MET A 196 -7.91 1.69 2.50
N ASP A 197 -8.90 1.50 3.36
CA ASP A 197 -10.16 2.22 3.35
C ASP A 197 -10.91 2.03 4.65
N VAL A 198 -11.76 2.99 5.03
CA VAL A 198 -12.57 2.97 6.25
C VAL A 198 -14.00 3.38 5.97
N VAL A 199 -14.95 2.64 6.53
CA VAL A 199 -16.37 2.99 6.55
C VAL A 199 -16.88 3.05 7.98
N GLU A 200 -17.90 3.89 8.23
CA GLU A 200 -18.45 4.12 9.55
C GLU A 200 -19.99 4.08 9.50
N ASN A 201 -20.62 3.54 10.53
CA ASN A 201 -22.08 3.57 10.69
C ASN A 201 -22.54 4.73 11.59
N SER A 202 -23.87 4.88 11.78
CA SER A 202 -24.45 5.94 12.60
C SER A 202 -24.14 5.83 14.11
N GLN A 203 -23.58 4.70 14.55
CA GLN A 203 -23.13 4.47 15.94
C GLN A 203 -21.62 4.63 16.10
N HIS A 204 -20.94 5.19 15.08
CA HIS A 204 -19.48 5.37 15.02
C HIS A 204 -18.68 4.08 15.04
N GLN A 205 -19.31 2.94 14.73
CA GLN A 205 -18.58 1.69 14.56
C GLN A 205 -17.91 1.69 13.19
N LYS A 206 -16.63 1.33 13.15
CA LYS A 206 -15.81 1.32 11.93
C LYS A 206 -15.56 -0.08 11.42
N LEU A 207 -15.63 -0.21 10.09
CA LEU A 207 -15.07 -1.33 9.35
C LEU A 207 -13.99 -0.81 8.41
N PHE A 208 -13.02 -1.65 8.09
CA PHE A 208 -11.88 -1.22 7.28
C PHE A 208 -11.37 -2.35 6.38
N LEU A 209 -10.81 -1.96 5.24
CA LEU A 209 -10.07 -2.85 4.35
C LEU A 209 -8.61 -2.92 4.81
N LEU A 210 -8.03 -4.10 4.75
CA LEU A 210 -6.61 -4.32 5.05
C LEU A 210 -5.86 -4.80 3.81
N ALA A 211 -4.61 -4.36 3.67
CA ALA A 211 -3.69 -4.93 2.71
C ALA A 211 -2.39 -5.38 3.37
N GLN A 212 -1.74 -6.32 2.72
CA GLN A 212 -0.40 -6.81 3.07
C GLN A 212 0.38 -7.26 1.83
N SER A 213 1.69 -7.40 1.96
CA SER A 213 2.51 -8.39 1.28
C SER A 213 2.99 -9.42 2.31
N PHE A 214 3.72 -10.45 1.89
CA PHE A 214 4.17 -11.52 2.79
C PHE A 214 5.52 -12.09 2.35
N MET A 215 5.99 -13.16 3.02
CA MET A 215 7.20 -13.91 2.68
C MET A 215 6.85 -15.23 2.00
N PRO A 216 7.49 -15.60 0.89
CA PRO A 216 8.42 -14.77 0.11
C PRO A 216 7.74 -13.56 -0.51
N ALA A 217 8.51 -12.56 -0.97
CA ALA A 217 8.00 -11.32 -1.57
C ALA A 217 6.88 -11.61 -2.57
N GLN A 218 5.76 -10.92 -2.44
CA GLN A 218 4.53 -11.17 -3.22
C GLN A 218 3.79 -9.87 -3.53
N ASN A 219 2.79 -9.95 -4.39
CA ASN A 219 1.91 -8.83 -4.67
C ASN A 219 1.29 -8.27 -3.37
N ILE A 220 1.05 -6.98 -3.33
CA ILE A 220 0.21 -6.36 -2.30
C ILE A 220 -1.23 -6.81 -2.55
N GLN A 221 -1.81 -7.50 -1.57
CA GLN A 221 -3.16 -8.05 -1.64
C GLN A 221 -4.08 -7.36 -0.64
N ILE A 222 -5.28 -6.99 -1.09
CA ILE A 222 -6.40 -6.65 -0.21
C ILE A 222 -6.90 -7.95 0.40
N LEU A 223 -7.03 -7.97 1.71
CA LEU A 223 -7.37 -9.16 2.47
C LEU A 223 -8.88 -9.36 2.61
N GLN A 224 -9.27 -10.62 2.85
CA GLN A 224 -10.60 -11.00 3.29
C GLN A 224 -10.57 -12.16 4.28
N TYR A 225 -11.53 -12.19 5.18
CA TYR A 225 -11.88 -13.34 5.99
C TYR A 225 -13.40 -13.36 6.19
N ARG A 226 -14.13 -14.20 5.43
CA ARG A 226 -15.60 -14.18 5.29
C ARG A 226 -16.16 -12.91 4.63
N SER A 227 -15.51 -11.77 4.79
CA SER A 227 -15.78 -10.47 4.22
C SER A 227 -14.44 -9.76 3.97
N PRO A 228 -14.34 -8.84 3.00
CA PRO A 228 -13.18 -7.96 2.87
C PRO A 228 -13.10 -6.88 3.97
N TRP A 229 -14.21 -6.65 4.67
CA TRP A 229 -14.31 -5.65 5.74
C TRP A 229 -13.98 -6.27 7.09
N PHE A 230 -12.95 -5.74 7.74
CA PHE A 230 -12.48 -6.13 9.07
C PHE A 230 -13.01 -5.19 10.14
N SER A 231 -12.99 -5.63 11.40
CA SER A 231 -13.30 -4.87 12.61
C SER A 231 -12.32 -5.24 13.71
N MET A 232 -11.95 -4.30 14.57
CA MET A 232 -11.17 -4.60 15.79
C MET A 232 -11.95 -5.40 16.83
N GLU A 233 -13.27 -5.41 16.74
CA GLU A 233 -14.16 -6.12 17.67
C GLU A 233 -14.28 -7.61 17.34
N LEU A 234 -13.99 -8.00 16.11
CA LEU A 234 -14.13 -9.36 15.60
C LEU A 234 -12.79 -10.01 15.35
N LYS A 235 -12.57 -11.18 15.96
CA LYS A 235 -11.36 -11.97 15.68
C LYS A 235 -11.34 -12.41 14.23
N SER A 236 -10.23 -12.18 13.57
CA SER A 236 -9.95 -12.63 12.21
C SER A 236 -9.17 -13.95 12.22
N GLY A 237 -9.45 -14.83 11.24
CA GLY A 237 -8.72 -16.07 11.03
C GLY A 237 -7.60 -15.98 10.01
N ILE A 238 -7.23 -14.77 9.55
CA ILE A 238 -6.03 -14.59 8.71
C ILE A 238 -4.76 -14.79 9.54
N TRP A 239 -3.66 -15.09 8.89
CA TRP A 239 -2.37 -15.16 9.57
C TRP A 239 -2.03 -13.79 10.18
N TYR A 240 -1.53 -13.77 11.42
CA TYR A 240 -1.27 -12.56 12.22
C TYR A 240 -2.53 -11.73 12.53
N GLY A 241 -3.75 -12.30 12.39
CA GLY A 241 -5.00 -11.59 12.64
C GLY A 241 -5.14 -11.03 14.06
N GLU A 242 -4.35 -11.51 15.03
CA GLU A 242 -4.25 -10.97 16.37
C GLU A 242 -3.66 -9.53 16.42
N LEU A 243 -2.99 -9.10 15.36
CA LEU A 243 -2.49 -7.72 15.25
C LEU A 243 -3.61 -6.70 14.96
N ILE A 244 -4.81 -7.13 14.58
CA ILE A 244 -5.97 -6.26 14.38
C ILE A 244 -6.49 -5.84 15.76
N ASP A 245 -5.69 -5.04 16.46
CA ASP A 245 -5.95 -4.55 17.80
C ASP A 245 -5.31 -3.17 17.99
N LYS A 246 -5.96 -2.31 18.81
CA LYS A 246 -5.48 -0.95 19.12
C LYS A 246 -4.05 -0.89 19.68
N ALA A 247 -3.58 -1.97 20.28
CA ALA A 247 -2.21 -2.04 20.82
C ALA A 247 -1.15 -1.92 19.73
N TYR A 248 -1.46 -2.37 18.51
CA TYR A 248 -0.58 -2.40 17.35
C TYR A 248 -0.86 -1.28 16.34
N LEU A 249 -1.87 -0.42 16.59
CA LEU A 249 -2.29 0.62 15.65
C LEU A 249 -1.35 1.82 15.70
N LYS A 250 -0.74 2.12 14.54
CA LYS A 250 0.22 3.22 14.36
C LYS A 250 -0.01 3.96 13.05
N ARG A 251 0.69 5.10 12.86
CA ARG A 251 0.52 6.02 11.73
C ARG A 251 1.83 6.67 11.36
N PHE A 252 2.02 6.94 10.07
CA PHE A 252 3.08 7.87 9.62
C PHE A 252 2.79 9.29 10.12
N GLU A 253 3.84 10.04 10.38
CA GLU A 253 3.74 11.49 10.56
C GLU A 253 3.54 12.15 9.18
N ASP A 254 2.59 13.10 9.09
CA ASP A 254 2.30 13.90 7.87
C ASP A 254 2.94 15.29 7.95
#